data_6367f11db1b6114dfc27720a9156e90b
#
_entry.id   6367f11db1b6114dfc27720a9156e90b
#
_cell.length_a   1.000
_cell.length_b   1.000
_cell.length_c   1.000
_cell.angle_alpha   90.00
_cell.angle_beta   90.00
_cell.angle_gamma   90.00
#
_symmetry.space_group_name_H-M   'P 1'
#
loop_
_entity.id
_entity.type
_entity.pdbx_description
1 polymer ?
#
loop_
_entity_poly.entity_id
_entity_poly.type
_entity_poly.pdbx_seq_one_letter_code
_entity_poly.pdbx_strand_id
1 'polypeptide(L)'
;MRIGYYAHHHGSGHCRQANKLAALLSSELRSQMTVFTSLPADGYRFSSINNEHIVRLDAEDERPDDVLAGRAGEYWQPSCLHYSPVGNKDIQRRSWQLLDEIHQRQIDLMIVDVSAEVAMLCRTASVPYLYVRLAGERDDAPHLNAFAGALGLLAPYPKELEAAATPDWVRQKTLYLDFLPSKAQGLPSFCEFMDELITLNHDDAIHKQLVASVDKSFIITVIKGYGGHEAIDAKLPKLRQILPDAIIVSLGPINDEVRHCVDIAAHVDDVTPFIAYSHLLLMACGLNAIAQAYDYATPLIVLPDVRPYREQEVMAEALIEQGRALSWPQFIAKASSMDRQNLLSSLSTNNKSIDHAQTALTDRQANLAAQRFMSSIADYISVKDWFQDWLLPQLDLKPKK
;
A
#
# COMPACT_ATOMS: atom_id res chain seq x y z
N MET A 1 -17.92 -10.64 -17.33
CA MET A 1 -16.93 -11.64 -16.81
C MET A 1 -17.02 -11.71 -15.29
N ARG A 2 -16.90 -12.90 -14.71
CA ARG A 2 -16.82 -13.11 -13.25
C ARG A 2 -15.38 -13.11 -12.80
N ILE A 3 -15.09 -12.34 -11.76
CA ILE A 3 -13.72 -12.11 -11.30
C ILE A 3 -13.50 -12.79 -9.95
N GLY A 4 -12.41 -13.53 -9.83
CA GLY A 4 -11.86 -13.97 -8.55
C GLY A 4 -10.66 -13.10 -8.17
N TYR A 5 -10.55 -12.72 -6.90
CA TYR A 5 -9.39 -12.03 -6.36
C TYR A 5 -8.79 -12.84 -5.23
N TYR A 6 -7.55 -13.26 -5.39
CA TYR A 6 -6.81 -13.88 -4.30
C TYR A 6 -6.06 -12.80 -3.52
N ALA A 7 -6.46 -12.60 -2.26
CA ALA A 7 -5.82 -11.67 -1.34
C ALA A 7 -4.93 -12.43 -0.36
N HIS A 8 -3.62 -12.17 -0.41
CA HIS A 8 -2.63 -12.80 0.47
C HIS A 8 -2.96 -12.50 1.94
N HIS A 9 -2.62 -13.42 2.85
CA HIS A 9 -3.03 -13.35 4.26
C HIS A 9 -2.07 -12.57 5.17
N HIS A 10 -0.89 -12.17 4.69
CA HIS A 10 0.05 -11.40 5.50
C HIS A 10 -0.46 -9.98 5.74
N GLY A 11 -1.28 -9.83 6.79
CA GLY A 11 -1.90 -8.58 7.17
C GLY A 11 -3.11 -8.19 6.31
N SER A 12 -3.78 -7.11 6.69
CA SER A 12 -5.02 -6.65 6.03
C SER A 12 -4.78 -5.85 4.73
N GLY A 13 -3.53 -5.58 4.36
CA GLY A 13 -3.17 -4.72 3.22
C GLY A 13 -3.75 -5.21 1.90
N HIS A 14 -3.62 -6.52 1.61
CA HIS A 14 -4.12 -7.15 0.39
C HIS A 14 -5.66 -7.18 0.33
N CYS A 15 -6.32 -7.43 1.47
CA CYS A 15 -7.78 -7.32 1.57
C CYS A 15 -8.26 -5.89 1.32
N ARG A 16 -7.50 -4.87 1.77
CA ARG A 16 -7.78 -3.46 1.47
C ARG A 16 -7.67 -3.17 -0.02
N GLN A 17 -6.66 -3.69 -0.70
CA GLN A 17 -6.52 -3.53 -2.16
C GLN A 17 -7.70 -4.18 -2.91
N ALA A 18 -8.07 -5.42 -2.56
CA ALA A 18 -9.26 -6.08 -3.09
C ALA A 18 -10.52 -5.23 -2.91
N ASN A 19 -10.73 -4.70 -1.71
CA ASN A 19 -11.89 -3.87 -1.39
C ASN A 19 -11.92 -2.54 -2.16
N LYS A 20 -10.75 -1.91 -2.35
CA LYS A 20 -10.62 -0.68 -3.14
C LYS A 20 -10.92 -0.94 -4.62
N LEU A 21 -10.40 -2.02 -5.20
CA LEU A 21 -10.71 -2.40 -6.58
C LEU A 21 -12.19 -2.72 -6.75
N ALA A 22 -12.78 -3.49 -5.81
CA ALA A 22 -14.20 -3.79 -5.84
C ALA A 22 -15.08 -2.53 -5.77
N ALA A 23 -14.65 -1.51 -5.01
CA ALA A 23 -15.37 -0.24 -4.90
C ALA A 23 -15.49 0.51 -6.25
N LEU A 24 -14.58 0.26 -7.19
CA LEU A 24 -14.58 0.86 -8.52
C LEU A 24 -15.55 0.18 -9.50
N LEU A 25 -16.05 -1.02 -9.16
CA LEU A 25 -17.05 -1.74 -9.95
C LEU A 25 -18.45 -1.18 -9.72
N SER A 26 -19.30 -1.32 -10.74
CA SER A 26 -20.75 -1.14 -10.57
C SER A 26 -21.30 -2.13 -9.54
N SER A 27 -22.46 -1.84 -8.96
CA SER A 27 -23.09 -2.73 -7.97
C SER A 27 -23.35 -4.13 -8.52
N GLU A 28 -23.71 -4.25 -9.79
CA GLU A 28 -23.96 -5.51 -10.47
C GLU A 28 -22.70 -6.36 -10.61
N LEU A 29 -21.60 -5.77 -11.09
CA LEU A 29 -20.32 -6.49 -11.23
C LEU A 29 -19.67 -6.80 -9.89
N ARG A 30 -19.82 -5.90 -8.92
CA ARG A 30 -19.32 -6.10 -7.56
C ARG A 30 -19.97 -7.34 -6.91
N SER A 31 -21.25 -7.59 -7.19
CA SER A 31 -21.95 -8.80 -6.73
C SER A 31 -21.48 -10.09 -7.42
N GLN A 32 -20.63 -9.99 -8.45
CA GLN A 32 -20.03 -11.13 -9.17
C GLN A 32 -18.54 -11.32 -8.84
N MET A 33 -17.95 -10.43 -8.06
CA MET A 33 -16.55 -10.55 -7.64
C MET A 33 -16.43 -11.42 -6.40
N THR A 34 -15.60 -12.46 -6.48
CA THR A 34 -15.30 -13.36 -5.35
C THR A 34 -13.90 -13.08 -4.82
N VAL A 35 -13.74 -12.97 -3.50
CA VAL A 35 -12.44 -12.82 -2.84
C VAL A 35 -12.06 -14.10 -2.12
N PHE A 36 -10.85 -14.58 -2.36
CA PHE A 36 -10.24 -15.72 -1.71
C PHE A 36 -9.15 -15.23 -0.75
N THR A 37 -9.19 -15.64 0.50
CA THR A 37 -8.16 -15.25 1.49
C THR A 37 -8.11 -16.22 2.65
N SER A 38 -6.92 -16.42 3.23
CA SER A 38 -6.75 -17.15 4.49
C SER A 38 -6.78 -16.23 5.71
N LEU A 39 -6.97 -14.91 5.53
CA LEU A 39 -7.09 -13.97 6.64
C LEU A 39 -8.37 -14.30 7.45
N PRO A 40 -8.32 -14.39 8.80
CA PRO A 40 -9.51 -14.65 9.63
C PRO A 40 -10.61 -13.59 9.42
N ALA A 41 -11.84 -13.92 9.78
CA ALA A 41 -12.99 -13.05 9.56
C ALA A 41 -12.92 -11.73 10.35
N ASP A 42 -12.28 -11.75 11.51
CA ASP A 42 -12.00 -10.60 12.37
C ASP A 42 -10.77 -9.79 11.92
N GLY A 43 -9.91 -10.36 11.06
CA GLY A 43 -8.69 -9.69 10.57
C GLY A 43 -8.96 -8.54 9.60
N TYR A 44 -10.07 -8.57 8.87
CA TYR A 44 -10.49 -7.48 7.98
C TYR A 44 -11.98 -7.57 7.63
N ARG A 45 -12.68 -6.43 7.73
CA ARG A 45 -14.08 -6.28 7.33
C ARG A 45 -14.17 -5.59 5.98
N PHE A 46 -14.65 -6.32 4.97
CA PHE A 46 -14.91 -5.75 3.66
C PHE A 46 -16.15 -4.84 3.68
N SER A 47 -16.05 -3.67 3.10
CA SER A 47 -17.17 -2.71 2.95
C SER A 47 -17.78 -2.71 1.56
N SER A 48 -17.04 -3.19 0.55
CA SER A 48 -17.46 -3.19 -0.85
C SER A 48 -17.79 -4.59 -1.39
N ILE A 49 -17.62 -5.64 -0.59
CA ILE A 49 -17.82 -7.03 -1.00
C ILE A 49 -18.71 -7.70 0.04
N ASN A 50 -19.78 -8.36 -0.41
CA ASN A 50 -20.66 -9.11 0.48
C ASN A 50 -19.98 -10.35 1.04
N ASN A 51 -20.30 -10.74 2.27
CA ASN A 51 -19.68 -11.88 2.95
C ASN A 51 -19.85 -13.21 2.18
N GLU A 52 -20.95 -13.41 1.45
CA GLU A 52 -21.20 -14.59 0.60
C GLU A 52 -20.21 -14.74 -0.58
N HIS A 53 -19.55 -13.66 -0.94
CA HIS A 53 -18.51 -13.62 -1.97
C HIS A 53 -17.09 -13.69 -1.39
N ILE A 54 -16.95 -13.95 -0.09
CA ILE A 54 -15.64 -14.11 0.57
C ILE A 54 -15.44 -15.59 0.89
N VAL A 55 -14.54 -16.21 0.15
CA VAL A 55 -14.13 -17.61 0.37
C VAL A 55 -12.93 -17.62 1.32
N ARG A 56 -13.12 -18.27 2.49
CA ARG A 56 -12.05 -18.46 3.47
C ARG A 56 -11.32 -19.76 3.17
N LEU A 57 -10.03 -19.61 2.83
CA LEU A 57 -9.14 -20.74 2.56
C LEU A 57 -8.43 -21.16 3.85
N ASP A 58 -8.03 -22.42 3.93
CA ASP A 58 -7.14 -22.88 4.99
C ASP A 58 -5.81 -22.11 4.98
N ALA A 59 -5.16 -22.03 6.14
CA ALA A 59 -3.83 -21.43 6.27
C ALA A 59 -2.79 -22.21 5.45
N GLU A 60 -1.64 -21.58 5.19
CA GLU A 60 -0.53 -22.20 4.46
C GLU A 60 0.71 -22.41 5.34
N ASP A 61 0.57 -22.23 6.65
CA ASP A 61 1.66 -22.38 7.59
C ASP A 61 2.08 -23.84 7.74
N GLU A 62 3.38 -24.06 7.90
CA GLU A 62 3.95 -25.36 8.20
C GLU A 62 3.43 -25.87 9.55
N ARG A 63 3.10 -27.16 9.62
CA ARG A 63 2.64 -27.83 10.83
C ARG A 63 3.70 -28.82 11.35
N PRO A 64 3.74 -29.07 12.68
CA PRO A 64 4.68 -30.02 13.27
C PRO A 64 4.57 -31.45 12.73
N ASP A 65 3.40 -31.83 12.21
CA ASP A 65 3.11 -33.15 11.65
C ASP A 65 3.26 -33.23 10.11
N ASP A 66 3.69 -32.16 9.46
CA ASP A 66 4.01 -32.18 8.05
C ASP A 66 5.20 -33.13 7.79
N VAL A 67 5.25 -33.74 6.59
CA VAL A 67 6.21 -34.79 6.21
C VAL A 67 7.66 -34.37 6.47
N LEU A 68 7.95 -33.10 6.34
CA LEU A 68 9.29 -32.55 6.46
C LEU A 68 9.34 -31.39 7.44
N ALA A 69 8.44 -31.35 8.42
CA ALA A 69 8.37 -30.25 9.39
C ALA A 69 9.75 -29.87 9.97
N GLY A 70 10.04 -28.58 10.06
CA GLY A 70 11.30 -28.05 10.55
C GLY A 70 12.48 -28.19 9.61
N ARG A 71 12.31 -28.73 8.39
CA ARG A 71 13.38 -28.94 7.40
C ARG A 71 13.17 -28.11 6.13
N ALA A 72 12.33 -27.09 6.20
CA ALA A 72 11.99 -26.24 5.08
C ALA A 72 13.23 -25.69 4.36
N GLY A 73 14.22 -25.18 5.07
CA GLY A 73 15.45 -24.62 4.49
C GLY A 73 16.36 -25.62 3.78
N GLU A 74 16.15 -26.94 3.99
CA GLU A 74 17.00 -27.98 3.38
C GLU A 74 16.40 -28.55 2.09
N TYR A 75 15.07 -28.62 1.98
CA TYR A 75 14.44 -29.44 0.94
C TYR A 75 13.39 -28.74 0.11
N TRP A 76 12.92 -27.56 0.48
CA TRP A 76 11.71 -27.10 -0.16
C TRP A 76 11.66 -25.71 -0.66
N GLN A 77 12.69 -24.97 -0.67
CA GLN A 77 12.67 -23.77 -1.51
C GLN A 77 13.02 -24.16 -2.95
N PRO A 78 12.07 -24.77 -3.69
CA PRO A 78 12.30 -24.94 -5.09
C PRO A 78 12.50 -23.54 -5.64
N SER A 79 13.51 -23.34 -6.49
CA SER A 79 13.83 -22.03 -7.06
C SER A 79 12.67 -21.37 -7.83
N CYS A 80 11.56 -22.06 -8.00
CA CYS A 80 10.37 -21.58 -8.71
C CYS A 80 9.21 -21.13 -7.82
N LEU A 81 9.29 -21.33 -6.50
CA LEU A 81 8.26 -20.97 -5.52
C LEU A 81 8.91 -20.30 -4.30
N HIS A 82 8.16 -19.49 -3.55
CA HIS A 82 8.63 -18.88 -2.31
C HIS A 82 8.37 -19.80 -1.11
N TYR A 83 7.15 -20.32 -1.02
CA TYR A 83 6.74 -21.13 0.10
C TYR A 83 5.69 -22.16 -0.31
N SER A 84 6.08 -23.43 -0.24
CA SER A 84 5.16 -24.55 -0.51
C SER A 84 5.67 -25.82 0.18
N PRO A 85 5.47 -25.96 1.51
CA PRO A 85 5.92 -27.10 2.27
C PRO A 85 5.30 -28.41 1.76
N VAL A 86 6.15 -29.44 1.65
CA VAL A 86 5.77 -30.73 1.08
C VAL A 86 4.97 -31.55 2.12
N GLY A 87 3.84 -32.05 1.70
CA GLY A 87 2.99 -32.90 2.53
C GLY A 87 2.04 -32.15 3.48
N ASN A 88 2.02 -30.82 3.43
CA ASN A 88 1.07 -30.02 4.19
C ASN A 88 -0.35 -30.24 3.68
N LYS A 89 -1.22 -30.78 4.54
CA LYS A 89 -2.60 -31.15 4.18
C LYS A 89 -3.51 -29.94 4.01
N ASP A 90 -3.21 -28.82 4.68
CA ASP A 90 -4.00 -27.60 4.54
C ASP A 90 -3.71 -26.95 3.19
N ILE A 91 -2.46 -26.94 2.75
CA ILE A 91 -2.10 -26.46 1.40
C ILE A 91 -2.74 -27.34 0.33
N GLN A 92 -2.77 -28.65 0.50
CA GLN A 92 -3.46 -29.56 -0.42
C GLN A 92 -4.96 -29.24 -0.48
N ARG A 93 -5.61 -29.08 0.68
CA ARG A 93 -7.05 -28.79 0.79
C ARG A 93 -7.39 -27.42 0.25
N ARG A 94 -6.63 -26.37 0.61
CA ARG A 94 -6.86 -25.01 0.07
C ARG A 94 -6.68 -24.93 -1.44
N SER A 95 -5.70 -25.67 -1.99
CA SER A 95 -5.47 -25.71 -3.43
C SER A 95 -6.65 -26.33 -4.16
N TRP A 96 -7.17 -27.45 -3.63
CA TRP A 96 -8.39 -28.05 -4.14
C TRP A 96 -9.59 -27.12 -3.98
N GLN A 97 -9.80 -26.56 -2.80
CA GLN A 97 -10.90 -25.62 -2.53
C GLN A 97 -10.88 -24.43 -3.48
N LEU A 98 -9.70 -23.82 -3.70
CA LEU A 98 -9.55 -22.68 -4.63
C LEU A 98 -10.00 -23.06 -6.05
N LEU A 99 -9.54 -24.20 -6.58
CA LEU A 99 -9.90 -24.64 -7.93
C LEU A 99 -11.37 -25.05 -8.03
N ASP A 100 -11.92 -25.71 -7.00
CA ASP A 100 -13.32 -26.09 -6.95
C ASP A 100 -14.23 -24.85 -6.93
N GLU A 101 -13.95 -23.86 -6.11
CA GLU A 101 -14.69 -22.59 -6.03
C GLU A 101 -14.59 -21.78 -7.34
N ILE A 102 -13.42 -21.77 -7.99
CA ILE A 102 -13.25 -21.16 -9.32
C ILE A 102 -14.19 -21.83 -10.32
N HIS A 103 -14.27 -23.17 -10.31
CA HIS A 103 -15.13 -23.94 -11.18
C HIS A 103 -16.62 -23.72 -10.87
N GLN A 104 -17.02 -23.89 -9.60
CA GLN A 104 -18.42 -23.78 -9.16
C GLN A 104 -19.00 -22.39 -9.40
N ARG A 105 -18.20 -21.36 -9.14
CA ARG A 105 -18.62 -19.96 -9.35
C ARG A 105 -18.43 -19.48 -10.79
N GLN A 106 -17.86 -20.33 -11.64
CA GLN A 106 -17.57 -19.99 -13.04
C GLN A 106 -16.73 -18.71 -13.15
N ILE A 107 -15.62 -18.64 -12.39
CA ILE A 107 -14.69 -17.52 -12.44
C ILE A 107 -13.96 -17.54 -13.79
N ASP A 108 -14.08 -16.46 -14.54
CA ASP A 108 -13.46 -16.33 -15.87
C ASP A 108 -12.00 -15.83 -15.77
N LEU A 109 -11.71 -14.97 -14.80
CA LEU A 109 -10.43 -14.29 -14.64
C LEU A 109 -10.06 -14.18 -13.17
N MET A 110 -8.86 -14.63 -12.81
CA MET A 110 -8.30 -14.43 -11.48
C MET A 110 -7.40 -13.18 -11.44
N ILE A 111 -7.48 -12.43 -10.36
CA ILE A 111 -6.48 -11.43 -9.97
C ILE A 111 -5.73 -12.02 -8.78
N VAL A 112 -4.47 -12.36 -8.97
CA VAL A 112 -3.62 -12.97 -7.93
C VAL A 112 -2.75 -11.88 -7.30
N ASP A 113 -2.97 -11.61 -6.02
CA ASP A 113 -2.22 -10.59 -5.29
C ASP A 113 -1.00 -11.23 -4.61
N VAL A 114 0.16 -10.95 -5.15
CA VAL A 114 1.54 -11.29 -4.77
C VAL A 114 1.92 -12.77 -4.57
N SER A 115 1.01 -13.74 -4.64
CA SER A 115 1.37 -15.15 -4.44
C SER A 115 1.85 -15.80 -5.74
N ALA A 116 3.13 -16.17 -5.78
CA ALA A 116 3.70 -16.94 -6.87
C ALA A 116 3.09 -18.36 -6.94
N GLU A 117 2.81 -18.98 -5.79
CA GLU A 117 2.21 -20.31 -5.65
C GLU A 117 0.83 -20.37 -6.27
N VAL A 118 -0.04 -19.41 -5.92
CA VAL A 118 -1.39 -19.33 -6.47
C VAL A 118 -1.36 -18.97 -7.96
N ALA A 119 -0.44 -18.12 -8.39
CA ALA A 119 -0.22 -17.82 -9.81
C ALA A 119 0.16 -19.09 -10.61
N MET A 120 1.08 -19.89 -10.08
CA MET A 120 1.49 -21.15 -10.71
C MET A 120 0.37 -22.20 -10.68
N LEU A 121 -0.43 -22.25 -9.61
CA LEU A 121 -1.62 -23.12 -9.53
C LEU A 121 -2.65 -22.72 -10.59
N CYS A 122 -2.95 -21.45 -10.75
CA CYS A 122 -3.83 -20.95 -11.81
C CYS A 122 -3.27 -21.33 -13.19
N ARG A 123 -1.97 -21.11 -13.43
CA ARG A 123 -1.34 -21.40 -14.72
C ARG A 123 -1.41 -22.86 -15.08
N THR A 124 -1.09 -23.77 -14.13
CA THR A 124 -1.12 -25.22 -14.36
C THR A 124 -2.55 -25.77 -14.51
N ALA A 125 -3.53 -25.11 -13.89
CA ALA A 125 -4.95 -25.44 -14.03
C ALA A 125 -5.63 -24.77 -15.22
N SER A 126 -4.90 -24.07 -16.11
CA SER A 126 -5.43 -23.33 -17.26
C SER A 126 -6.41 -22.21 -16.89
N VAL A 127 -6.30 -21.65 -15.67
CA VAL A 127 -7.09 -20.49 -15.22
C VAL A 127 -6.41 -19.21 -15.67
N PRO A 128 -7.06 -18.34 -16.46
CA PRO A 128 -6.50 -17.04 -16.83
C PRO A 128 -6.31 -16.16 -15.60
N TYR A 129 -5.14 -15.49 -15.48
CA TYR A 129 -4.92 -14.59 -14.37
C TYR A 129 -4.13 -13.33 -14.73
N LEU A 130 -4.39 -12.28 -13.96
CA LEU A 130 -3.55 -11.11 -13.80
C LEU A 130 -2.79 -11.24 -12.49
N TYR A 131 -1.60 -10.67 -12.42
CA TYR A 131 -0.82 -10.68 -11.21
C TYR A 131 -0.63 -9.26 -10.66
N VAL A 132 -1.03 -9.02 -9.41
CA VAL A 132 -0.75 -7.76 -8.71
C VAL A 132 0.64 -7.84 -8.14
N ARG A 133 1.51 -6.97 -8.60
CA ARG A 133 2.87 -6.85 -8.09
C ARG A 133 3.04 -5.57 -7.27
N LEU A 134 3.75 -5.67 -6.17
CA LEU A 134 4.14 -4.53 -5.35
C LEU A 134 5.46 -3.95 -5.85
N ALA A 135 5.79 -2.74 -5.36
CA ALA A 135 7.12 -2.16 -5.53
C ALA A 135 8.21 -3.05 -4.92
N GLY A 136 9.46 -2.75 -5.21
CA GLY A 136 10.62 -3.50 -4.72
C GLY A 136 11.32 -4.31 -5.79
N GLU A 137 12.42 -4.94 -5.40
CA GLU A 137 13.27 -5.77 -6.26
C GLU A 137 12.73 -7.20 -6.29
N ARG A 138 11.90 -7.48 -7.31
CA ARG A 138 11.19 -8.77 -7.46
C ARG A 138 11.65 -9.47 -8.74
N ASP A 139 12.94 -9.76 -8.78
CA ASP A 139 13.62 -10.38 -9.91
C ASP A 139 14.03 -11.85 -9.65
N ASP A 140 13.57 -12.41 -8.53
CA ASP A 140 13.74 -13.83 -8.22
C ASP A 140 12.88 -14.73 -9.12
N ALA A 141 13.27 -15.99 -9.23
CA ALA A 141 12.63 -16.95 -10.12
C ALA A 141 11.12 -17.15 -9.86
N PRO A 142 10.63 -17.25 -8.61
CA PRO A 142 9.20 -17.35 -8.33
C PRO A 142 8.40 -16.19 -8.89
N HIS A 143 8.83 -14.94 -8.63
CA HIS A 143 8.15 -13.76 -9.16
C HIS A 143 8.21 -13.74 -10.69
N LEU A 144 9.38 -13.94 -11.30
CA LEU A 144 9.51 -13.89 -12.75
C LEU A 144 8.66 -14.97 -13.45
N ASN A 145 8.54 -16.17 -12.86
CA ASN A 145 7.67 -17.22 -13.37
C ASN A 145 6.18 -16.82 -13.27
N ALA A 146 5.77 -16.27 -12.12
CA ALA A 146 4.40 -15.76 -11.93
C ALA A 146 4.09 -14.64 -12.93
N PHE A 147 5.02 -13.70 -13.14
CA PHE A 147 4.88 -12.60 -14.09
C PHE A 147 4.81 -13.11 -15.54
N ALA A 148 5.67 -14.06 -15.90
CA ALA A 148 5.67 -14.64 -17.25
C ALA A 148 4.34 -15.38 -17.56
N GLY A 149 3.80 -16.11 -16.58
CA GLY A 149 2.56 -16.88 -16.72
C GLY A 149 1.28 -16.06 -16.79
N ALA A 150 1.25 -14.83 -16.26
CA ALA A 150 0.08 -13.94 -16.23
C ALA A 150 -0.30 -13.42 -17.63
N LEU A 151 -1.55 -13.05 -17.83
CA LEU A 151 -1.99 -12.30 -19.02
C LEU A 151 -1.41 -10.87 -19.02
N GLY A 152 -1.35 -10.24 -17.85
CA GLY A 152 -0.79 -8.92 -17.61
C GLY A 152 -0.45 -8.76 -16.14
N LEU A 153 0.28 -7.70 -15.81
CA LEU A 153 0.68 -7.35 -14.46
C LEU A 153 -0.02 -6.06 -14.05
N LEU A 154 -0.45 -5.98 -12.80
CA LEU A 154 -1.08 -4.81 -12.23
C LEU A 154 -0.17 -4.21 -11.16
N ALA A 155 0.19 -2.95 -11.29
CA ALA A 155 0.94 -2.22 -10.28
C ALA A 155 0.04 -1.16 -9.62
N PRO A 156 -0.40 -1.33 -8.35
CA PRO A 156 -1.24 -0.35 -7.65
C PRO A 156 -0.40 0.83 -7.12
N TYR A 157 0.48 1.34 -7.96
CA TYR A 157 1.34 2.51 -7.71
C TYR A 157 1.73 3.18 -9.04
N PRO A 158 2.12 4.46 -9.03
CA PRO A 158 2.56 5.19 -10.21
C PRO A 158 3.82 4.60 -10.85
N LYS A 159 3.93 4.68 -12.16
CA LYS A 159 5.08 4.19 -12.94
C LYS A 159 6.42 4.80 -12.49
N GLU A 160 6.36 6.02 -12.03
CA GLU A 160 7.51 6.80 -11.55
C GLU A 160 8.14 6.23 -10.26
N LEU A 161 7.40 5.36 -9.55
CA LEU A 161 7.87 4.67 -8.34
C LEU A 161 8.38 3.24 -8.62
N GLU A 162 8.56 2.91 -9.89
CA GLU A 162 9.07 1.60 -10.30
C GLU A 162 10.53 1.41 -9.95
N ALA A 163 10.89 0.24 -9.42
CA ALA A 163 12.28 -0.10 -9.10
C ALA A 163 13.17 -0.06 -10.35
N ALA A 164 14.34 0.54 -10.23
CA ALA A 164 15.30 0.60 -11.34
C ALA A 164 15.71 -0.78 -11.84
N ALA A 165 15.80 -1.77 -10.95
CA ALA A 165 16.19 -3.16 -11.27
C ALA A 165 15.08 -3.98 -11.97
N THR A 166 13.83 -3.47 -12.06
CA THR A 166 12.75 -4.21 -12.71
C THR A 166 13.07 -4.48 -14.18
N PRO A 167 13.02 -5.75 -14.65
CA PRO A 167 13.30 -6.08 -16.04
C PRO A 167 12.37 -5.38 -17.03
N ASP A 168 12.88 -4.97 -18.18
CA ASP A 168 12.11 -4.23 -19.17
C ASP A 168 10.84 -4.96 -19.63
N TRP A 169 10.91 -6.27 -19.83
CA TRP A 169 9.74 -7.05 -20.23
C TRP A 169 8.63 -7.08 -19.15
N VAL A 170 9.02 -6.99 -17.86
CA VAL A 170 8.08 -6.88 -16.75
C VAL A 170 7.38 -5.53 -16.79
N ARG A 171 8.17 -4.44 -16.98
CA ARG A 171 7.60 -3.08 -17.13
C ARG A 171 6.65 -2.99 -18.31
N GLN A 172 7.04 -3.54 -19.47
CA GLN A 172 6.21 -3.55 -20.69
C GLN A 172 4.90 -4.33 -20.53
N LYS A 173 4.89 -5.36 -19.66
CA LYS A 173 3.72 -6.18 -19.36
C LYS A 173 2.88 -5.61 -18.22
N THR A 174 3.28 -4.50 -17.61
CA THR A 174 2.64 -3.92 -16.44
C THR A 174 1.68 -2.79 -16.82
N LEU A 175 0.45 -2.90 -16.37
CA LEU A 175 -0.52 -1.81 -16.30
C LEU A 175 -0.37 -1.13 -14.93
N TYR A 176 0.09 0.11 -14.93
CA TYR A 176 0.19 0.93 -13.73
C TYR A 176 -1.17 1.54 -13.43
N LEU A 177 -1.70 1.23 -12.25
CA LEU A 177 -3.04 1.65 -11.82
C LEU A 177 -3.01 2.95 -11.00
N ASP A 178 -1.86 3.55 -10.81
CA ASP A 178 -1.61 4.55 -9.79
C ASP A 178 -1.97 4.03 -8.39
N PHE A 179 -1.95 4.88 -7.36
CA PHE A 179 -2.43 4.45 -6.06
C PHE A 179 -3.95 4.31 -6.07
N LEU A 180 -4.45 3.16 -5.59
CA LEU A 180 -5.89 2.92 -5.51
C LEU A 180 -6.53 3.91 -4.51
N PRO A 181 -7.62 4.58 -4.88
CA PRO A 181 -8.23 5.59 -4.04
C PRO A 181 -8.65 5.00 -2.69
N SER A 182 -8.34 5.68 -1.62
CA SER A 182 -9.08 5.54 -0.38
C SER A 182 -10.49 6.11 -0.60
N LYS A 183 -11.50 5.69 0.19
CA LYS A 183 -12.88 6.21 0.06
C LYS A 183 -12.83 7.70 -0.27
N ALA A 184 -13.67 8.13 -1.22
CA ALA A 184 -13.88 9.54 -1.51
C ALA A 184 -14.42 10.26 -0.26
N GLN A 185 -13.54 10.62 0.64
CA GLN A 185 -13.80 11.63 1.66
C GLN A 185 -13.54 12.96 0.96
N GLY A 186 -14.45 13.93 1.18
CA GLY A 186 -14.20 15.30 0.74
C GLY A 186 -12.84 15.76 1.25
N LEU A 187 -12.26 16.78 0.62
CA LEU A 187 -11.05 17.43 1.14
C LEU A 187 -11.30 17.84 2.59
N PRO A 188 -10.44 17.41 3.55
CA PRO A 188 -10.58 17.85 4.93
C PRO A 188 -10.45 19.39 4.98
N SER A 189 -11.20 20.02 5.85
CA SER A 189 -11.02 21.45 6.11
C SER A 189 -9.93 21.67 7.17
N PHE A 190 -9.31 22.84 7.15
CA PHE A 190 -8.38 23.24 8.21
C PHE A 190 -9.07 23.29 9.59
N CYS A 191 -10.34 23.66 9.63
CA CYS A 191 -11.11 23.67 10.88
C CYS A 191 -11.26 22.25 11.45
N GLU A 192 -11.59 21.26 10.61
CA GLU A 192 -11.68 19.87 11.04
C GLU A 192 -10.34 19.35 11.58
N PHE A 193 -9.22 19.67 10.93
CA PHE A 193 -7.88 19.34 11.43
C PHE A 193 -7.62 19.95 12.82
N MET A 194 -7.96 21.23 13.02
CA MET A 194 -7.74 21.92 14.27
C MET A 194 -8.65 21.39 15.39
N ASP A 195 -9.92 21.13 15.10
CA ASP A 195 -10.87 20.58 16.05
C ASP A 195 -10.44 19.20 16.52
N GLU A 196 -9.95 18.36 15.59
CA GLU A 196 -9.42 17.04 15.93
C GLU A 196 -8.14 17.12 16.75
N LEU A 197 -7.20 18.01 16.38
CA LEU A 197 -5.96 18.22 17.10
C LEU A 197 -6.22 18.72 18.54
N ILE A 198 -7.17 19.62 18.72
CA ILE A 198 -7.60 20.12 20.05
C ILE A 198 -8.25 19.00 20.85
N THR A 199 -9.09 18.18 20.22
CA THR A 199 -9.80 17.06 20.85
C THR A 199 -8.82 15.98 21.35
N LEU A 200 -7.79 15.69 20.58
CA LEU A 200 -6.77 14.70 20.93
C LEU A 200 -5.78 15.20 21.97
N ASN A 201 -5.72 16.49 22.20
CA ASN A 201 -4.78 17.10 23.13
C ASN A 201 -5.33 17.13 24.56
N HIS A 202 -4.50 16.67 25.52
CA HIS A 202 -4.84 16.66 26.95
C HIS A 202 -3.92 17.58 27.78
N ASP A 203 -3.07 18.38 27.14
CA ASP A 203 -2.11 19.29 27.80
C ASP A 203 -2.58 20.75 27.66
N ASP A 204 -2.79 21.42 28.79
CA ASP A 204 -3.24 22.81 28.84
C ASP A 204 -2.28 23.81 28.18
N ALA A 205 -0.96 23.54 28.22
CA ALA A 205 0.04 24.41 27.62
C ALA A 205 -0.02 24.30 26.08
N ILE A 206 -0.12 23.08 25.56
CA ILE A 206 -0.31 22.80 24.14
C ILE A 206 -1.65 23.38 23.66
N HIS A 207 -2.72 23.23 24.45
CA HIS A 207 -4.01 23.81 24.14
C HIS A 207 -3.92 25.33 23.96
N LYS A 208 -3.28 26.02 24.89
CA LYS A 208 -3.07 27.47 24.81
C LYS A 208 -2.25 27.86 23.57
N GLN A 209 -1.21 27.07 23.27
CA GLN A 209 -0.37 27.30 22.08
C GLN A 209 -1.18 27.13 20.78
N LEU A 210 -2.00 26.09 20.67
CA LEU A 210 -2.86 25.84 19.52
C LEU A 210 -3.91 26.93 19.32
N VAL A 211 -4.55 27.39 20.40
CA VAL A 211 -5.61 28.42 20.33
C VAL A 211 -5.03 29.83 20.12
N ALA A 212 -3.88 30.14 20.75
CA ALA A 212 -3.33 31.50 20.72
C ALA A 212 -2.49 31.82 19.48
N SER A 213 -1.92 30.83 18.79
CA SER A 213 -0.91 31.05 17.75
C SER A 213 -0.88 29.93 16.72
N VAL A 214 -2.03 29.50 16.21
CA VAL A 214 -2.12 28.44 15.20
C VAL A 214 -1.20 28.70 14.01
N ASP A 215 -1.19 29.91 13.50
CA ASP A 215 -0.36 30.31 12.34
C ASP A 215 1.16 30.34 12.64
N LYS A 216 1.56 30.20 13.91
CA LYS A 216 2.96 30.24 14.35
C LYS A 216 3.50 28.90 14.84
N SER A 217 2.63 27.95 15.09
CA SER A 217 3.01 26.63 15.59
C SER A 217 3.45 25.73 14.46
N PHE A 218 4.67 25.18 14.54
CA PHE A 218 5.16 24.20 13.57
C PHE A 218 4.70 22.80 13.99
N ILE A 219 3.77 22.23 13.22
CA ILE A 219 3.14 20.93 13.52
C ILE A 219 3.83 19.85 12.71
N ILE A 220 4.30 18.81 13.39
CA ILE A 220 4.90 17.61 12.79
C ILE A 220 3.98 16.43 13.07
N THR A 221 3.53 15.74 12.04
CA THR A 221 2.79 14.50 12.23
C THR A 221 3.66 13.29 11.88
N VAL A 222 3.73 12.37 12.81
CA VAL A 222 4.42 11.07 12.69
C VAL A 222 3.36 10.01 12.48
N ILE A 223 3.32 9.39 11.29
CA ILE A 223 2.33 8.38 10.95
C ILE A 223 2.99 7.01 10.98
N LYS A 224 2.46 6.11 11.82
CA LYS A 224 2.99 4.77 12.06
C LYS A 224 1.94 3.71 11.80
N GLY A 225 2.38 2.63 11.12
CA GLY A 225 1.56 1.43 10.94
C GLY A 225 1.83 0.41 12.05
N TYR A 226 0.91 -0.55 12.20
CA TYR A 226 1.06 -1.64 13.17
C TYR A 226 2.13 -2.68 12.78
N GLY A 227 2.66 -2.60 11.56
CA GLY A 227 3.65 -3.55 11.04
C GLY A 227 5.12 -3.13 11.22
N GLY A 228 5.43 -2.20 12.12
CA GLY A 228 6.78 -1.71 12.41
C GLY A 228 6.76 -0.22 12.69
N HIS A 229 7.18 0.16 13.88
CA HIS A 229 7.24 1.56 14.30
C HIS A 229 8.53 1.88 15.07
N GLU A 230 9.29 0.87 15.42
CA GLU A 230 10.49 0.98 16.27
C GLU A 230 11.57 1.85 15.60
N ALA A 231 11.73 1.70 14.28
CA ALA A 231 12.68 2.51 13.51
C ALA A 231 12.31 3.99 13.51
N ILE A 232 11.01 4.31 13.52
CA ILE A 232 10.49 5.68 13.61
C ILE A 232 10.67 6.20 15.04
N ASP A 233 10.28 5.40 16.03
CA ASP A 233 10.38 5.75 17.46
C ASP A 233 11.83 6.11 17.85
N ALA A 234 12.80 5.36 17.36
CA ALA A 234 14.22 5.63 17.57
C ALA A 234 14.70 7.00 17.03
N LYS A 235 13.92 7.67 16.18
CA LYS A 235 14.26 9.01 15.64
C LYS A 235 13.62 10.14 16.43
N LEU A 236 12.58 9.88 17.23
CA LEU A 236 11.83 10.91 17.96
C LEU A 236 12.68 11.73 18.93
N PRO A 237 13.61 11.17 19.74
CA PRO A 237 14.46 11.97 20.60
C PRO A 237 15.32 12.98 19.82
N LYS A 238 15.87 12.55 18.69
CA LYS A 238 16.68 13.44 17.84
C LYS A 238 15.84 14.50 17.15
N LEU A 239 14.61 14.14 16.69
CA LEU A 239 13.66 15.08 16.13
C LEU A 239 13.31 16.17 17.13
N ARG A 240 12.96 15.79 18.39
CA ARG A 240 12.66 16.73 19.47
C ARG A 240 13.84 17.65 19.79
N GLN A 241 15.08 17.11 19.78
CA GLN A 241 16.30 17.92 20.00
C GLN A 241 16.48 18.99 18.91
N ILE A 242 16.20 18.65 17.64
CA ILE A 242 16.34 19.58 16.50
C ILE A 242 15.23 20.62 16.50
N LEU A 243 14.01 20.21 16.80
CA LEU A 243 12.78 21.03 16.74
C LEU A 243 12.06 21.05 18.09
N PRO A 244 12.67 21.69 19.13
CA PRO A 244 12.17 21.61 20.51
C PRO A 244 10.80 22.28 20.71
N ASP A 245 10.44 23.29 19.93
CA ASP A 245 9.18 24.02 20.07
C ASP A 245 8.12 23.57 19.05
N ALA A 246 8.42 22.55 18.23
CA ALA A 246 7.41 21.99 17.33
C ALA A 246 6.39 21.15 18.12
N ILE A 247 5.15 21.19 17.70
CA ILE A 247 4.12 20.27 18.20
C ILE A 247 4.26 18.96 17.42
N ILE A 248 4.66 17.90 18.12
CA ILE A 248 4.84 16.58 17.53
C ILE A 248 3.64 15.71 17.86
N VAL A 249 2.88 15.37 16.83
CA VAL A 249 1.71 14.48 16.88
C VAL A 249 2.13 13.10 16.38
N SER A 250 1.97 12.07 17.19
CA SER A 250 2.25 10.68 16.82
C SER A 250 0.96 9.90 16.67
N LEU A 251 0.67 9.48 15.45
CA LEU A 251 -0.51 8.68 15.10
C LEU A 251 -0.11 7.21 14.93
N GLY A 252 -0.74 6.34 15.71
CA GLY A 252 -0.46 4.90 15.77
C GLY A 252 0.34 4.50 17.02
N PRO A 253 0.85 3.25 17.07
CA PRO A 253 1.57 2.74 18.25
C PRO A 253 2.82 3.57 18.56
N ILE A 254 3.14 3.71 19.85
CA ILE A 254 4.34 4.39 20.33
C ILE A 254 4.93 3.63 21.51
N ASN A 255 6.26 3.54 21.55
CA ASN A 255 6.96 2.96 22.67
C ASN A 255 6.98 3.94 23.86
N ASP A 256 6.69 3.45 25.08
CA ASP A 256 6.64 4.24 26.31
C ASP A 256 7.94 5.00 26.58
N GLU A 257 9.09 4.41 26.22
CA GLU A 257 10.41 5.04 26.42
C GLU A 257 10.56 6.38 25.69
N VAL A 258 9.91 6.55 24.55
CA VAL A 258 9.99 7.76 23.72
C VAL A 258 8.70 8.59 23.73
N ARG A 259 7.69 8.17 24.52
CA ARG A 259 6.41 8.88 24.63
C ARG A 259 6.58 10.35 25.03
N HIS A 260 7.57 10.64 25.85
CA HIS A 260 7.92 11.99 26.31
C HIS A 260 8.48 12.90 25.19
N CYS A 261 8.85 12.34 24.04
CA CYS A 261 9.36 13.09 22.89
C CYS A 261 8.22 13.65 22.01
N VAL A 262 6.97 13.25 22.22
CA VAL A 262 5.82 13.70 21.47
C VAL A 262 4.81 14.40 22.37
N ASP A 263 4.10 15.38 21.84
CA ASP A 263 3.11 16.17 22.58
C ASP A 263 1.75 15.45 22.59
N ILE A 264 1.33 14.95 21.43
CA ILE A 264 0.09 14.20 21.26
C ILE A 264 0.41 12.82 20.72
N ALA A 265 -0.09 11.77 21.37
CA ALA A 265 -0.07 10.41 20.85
C ALA A 265 -1.49 9.86 20.84
N ALA A 266 -1.96 9.49 19.66
CA ALA A 266 -3.34 9.11 19.45
C ALA A 266 -3.49 8.03 18.36
N HIS A 267 -4.68 7.46 18.30
CA HIS A 267 -5.18 6.71 17.15
C HIS A 267 -6.34 7.49 16.53
N VAL A 268 -6.34 7.62 15.22
CA VAL A 268 -7.40 8.28 14.46
C VAL A 268 -7.88 7.36 13.34
N ASP A 269 -9.14 7.45 13.01
CA ASP A 269 -9.73 6.68 11.91
C ASP A 269 -9.34 7.25 10.54
N ASP A 270 -9.13 8.56 10.46
CA ASP A 270 -8.71 9.28 9.27
C ASP A 270 -7.48 10.14 9.52
N VAL A 271 -6.39 9.79 8.88
CA VAL A 271 -5.13 10.56 8.94
C VAL A 271 -5.06 11.70 7.92
N THR A 272 -6.05 11.80 7.03
CA THR A 272 -6.05 12.75 5.91
C THR A 272 -5.93 14.22 6.35
N PRO A 273 -6.62 14.70 7.40
CA PRO A 273 -6.46 16.07 7.89
C PRO A 273 -5.02 16.36 8.33
N PHE A 274 -4.39 15.40 9.01
CA PHE A 274 -2.99 15.53 9.47
C PHE A 274 -2.00 15.53 8.31
N ILE A 275 -2.25 14.73 7.27
CA ILE A 275 -1.44 14.73 6.05
C ILE A 275 -1.55 16.08 5.33
N ALA A 276 -2.76 16.62 5.22
CA ALA A 276 -3.02 17.85 4.48
C ALA A 276 -2.44 19.10 5.15
N TYR A 277 -2.53 19.18 6.50
CA TYR A 277 -2.30 20.42 7.22
C TYR A 277 -1.10 20.43 8.16
N SER A 278 -0.38 19.34 8.30
CA SER A 278 0.91 19.36 9.00
C SER A 278 1.98 20.11 8.21
N HIS A 279 2.93 20.70 8.92
CA HIS A 279 4.08 21.37 8.30
C HIS A 279 5.15 20.38 7.85
N LEU A 280 5.17 19.19 8.46
CA LEU A 280 6.10 18.11 8.15
C LEU A 280 5.48 16.77 8.51
N LEU A 281 5.65 15.80 7.63
CA LEU A 281 5.29 14.40 7.89
C LEU A 281 6.55 13.57 8.11
N LEU A 282 6.44 12.60 9.01
CA LEU A 282 7.44 11.56 9.23
C LEU A 282 6.74 10.20 9.15
N MET A 283 7.13 9.33 8.23
CA MET A 283 6.40 8.08 8.03
C MET A 283 7.24 6.99 7.35
N ALA A 284 6.83 5.74 7.52
CA ALA A 284 7.36 4.61 6.76
C ALA A 284 6.83 4.61 5.31
N CYS A 285 7.47 3.83 4.43
CA CYS A 285 7.17 3.80 3.01
C CYS A 285 6.25 2.63 2.59
N GLY A 286 5.35 2.20 3.47
CA GLY A 286 4.35 1.20 3.08
C GLY A 286 3.38 1.74 2.02
N LEU A 287 3.02 0.89 1.05
CA LEU A 287 2.18 1.25 -0.11
C LEU A 287 0.93 2.06 0.27
N ASN A 288 0.17 1.58 1.27
CA ASN A 288 -1.06 2.24 1.69
C ASN A 288 -0.82 3.59 2.40
N ALA A 289 0.29 3.76 3.08
CA ALA A 289 0.64 5.00 3.78
C ALA A 289 1.09 6.06 2.76
N ILE A 290 1.98 5.69 1.84
CA ILE A 290 2.42 6.59 0.77
C ILE A 290 1.25 6.95 -0.15
N ALA A 291 0.35 6.01 -0.45
CA ALA A 291 -0.85 6.28 -1.25
C ALA A 291 -1.73 7.41 -0.68
N GLN A 292 -1.78 7.55 0.65
CA GLN A 292 -2.53 8.63 1.29
C GLN A 292 -1.81 9.96 1.25
N ALA A 293 -0.45 9.96 1.31
CA ALA A 293 0.35 11.18 1.36
C ALA A 293 0.79 11.68 -0.03
N TYR A 294 0.78 10.81 -1.05
CA TYR A 294 1.41 11.08 -2.34
C TYR A 294 0.87 12.30 -3.07
N ASP A 295 -0.40 12.61 -2.94
CA ASP A 295 -1.04 13.72 -3.63
C ASP A 295 -0.93 15.06 -2.89
N TYR A 296 -0.45 15.05 -1.64
CA TYR A 296 -0.31 16.25 -0.83
C TYR A 296 1.09 16.87 -1.00
N ALA A 297 1.13 18.21 -0.97
CA ALA A 297 2.38 18.98 -1.06
C ALA A 297 3.14 19.02 0.28
N THR A 298 2.60 18.44 1.32
CA THR A 298 3.20 18.44 2.66
C THR A 298 4.58 17.81 2.64
N PRO A 299 5.62 18.49 3.13
CA PRO A 299 6.98 17.96 3.18
C PRO A 299 7.05 16.64 3.95
N LEU A 300 7.79 15.68 3.40
CA LEU A 300 7.83 14.31 3.88
C LEU A 300 9.25 13.86 4.20
N ILE A 301 9.47 13.33 5.39
CA ILE A 301 10.65 12.53 5.74
C ILE A 301 10.25 11.07 5.72
N VAL A 302 10.95 10.29 4.92
CA VAL A 302 10.70 8.86 4.78
C VAL A 302 11.66 8.04 5.61
N LEU A 303 11.11 7.08 6.36
CA LEU A 303 11.82 6.11 7.18
C LEU A 303 11.37 4.70 6.76
N PRO A 304 11.97 4.13 5.69
CA PRO A 304 11.59 2.80 5.24
C PRO A 304 11.95 1.75 6.28
N ASP A 305 11.01 0.85 6.57
CA ASP A 305 11.29 -0.39 7.30
C ASP A 305 11.98 -1.39 6.37
N VAL A 306 12.85 -2.20 6.95
CA VAL A 306 13.42 -3.35 6.21
C VAL A 306 12.31 -4.35 5.91
N ARG A 307 12.04 -4.55 4.62
CA ARG A 307 11.01 -5.47 4.13
C ARG A 307 11.59 -6.43 3.08
N PRO A 308 10.99 -7.61 2.91
CA PRO A 308 11.35 -8.48 1.80
C PRO A 308 11.36 -7.71 0.48
N TYR A 309 12.32 -8.03 -0.39
CA TYR A 309 12.46 -7.43 -1.72
C TYR A 309 12.70 -5.91 -1.70
N ARG A 310 13.19 -5.36 -0.60
CA ARG A 310 13.45 -3.92 -0.44
C ARG A 310 12.24 -3.04 -0.81
N GLU A 311 11.02 -3.52 -0.53
CA GLU A 311 9.77 -2.88 -0.96
C GLU A 311 9.67 -1.42 -0.52
N GLN A 312 9.97 -1.14 0.76
CA GLN A 312 9.89 0.22 1.29
C GLN A 312 11.10 1.07 0.94
N GLU A 313 12.28 0.48 0.87
CA GLU A 313 13.50 1.19 0.50
C GLU A 313 13.44 1.70 -0.94
N VAL A 314 13.00 0.87 -1.89
CA VAL A 314 12.81 1.27 -3.28
C VAL A 314 11.78 2.40 -3.41
N MET A 315 10.68 2.31 -2.68
CA MET A 315 9.68 3.38 -2.66
C MET A 315 10.27 4.69 -2.12
N ALA A 316 11.05 4.61 -1.02
CA ALA A 316 11.72 5.77 -0.46
C ALA A 316 12.74 6.39 -1.42
N GLU A 317 13.57 5.55 -2.05
CA GLU A 317 14.56 5.98 -3.04
C GLU A 317 13.90 6.75 -4.18
N ALA A 318 12.83 6.21 -4.75
CA ALA A 318 12.09 6.86 -5.83
C ALA A 318 11.46 8.20 -5.40
N LEU A 319 10.88 8.29 -4.21
CA LEU A 319 10.33 9.54 -3.67
C LEU A 319 11.41 10.61 -3.44
N ILE A 320 12.60 10.19 -2.97
CA ILE A 320 13.74 11.08 -2.75
C ILE A 320 14.30 11.58 -4.08
N GLU A 321 14.48 10.70 -5.07
CA GLU A 321 14.96 11.08 -6.41
C GLU A 321 14.03 12.08 -7.11
N GLN A 322 12.73 11.96 -6.90
CA GLN A 322 11.74 12.92 -7.39
C GLN A 322 11.69 14.23 -6.60
N GLY A 323 12.46 14.35 -5.52
CA GLY A 323 12.44 15.54 -4.64
C GLY A 323 11.13 15.66 -3.83
N ARG A 324 10.35 14.59 -3.71
CA ARG A 324 9.09 14.57 -2.97
C ARG A 324 9.28 14.25 -1.48
N ALA A 325 10.40 13.66 -1.13
CA ALA A 325 10.73 13.31 0.24
C ALA A 325 12.22 13.56 0.54
N LEU A 326 12.52 13.66 1.83
CA LEU A 326 13.88 13.62 2.35
C LEU A 326 14.11 12.29 3.05
N SER A 327 15.32 11.74 2.92
CA SER A 327 15.76 10.70 3.84
C SER A 327 16.10 11.30 5.20
N TRP A 328 16.13 10.47 6.25
CA TRP A 328 16.55 10.92 7.56
C TRP A 328 17.97 11.53 7.58
N PRO A 329 19.00 10.93 6.93
CA PRO A 329 20.32 11.55 6.84
C PRO A 329 20.30 12.92 6.12
N GLN A 330 19.53 13.07 5.06
CA GLN A 330 19.39 14.37 4.35
C GLN A 330 18.74 15.42 5.27
N PHE A 331 17.70 15.06 6.02
CA PHE A 331 17.08 15.95 6.99
C PHE A 331 18.09 16.38 8.08
N ILE A 332 18.87 15.44 8.64
CA ILE A 332 19.89 15.74 9.64
C ILE A 332 20.97 16.65 9.07
N ALA A 333 21.47 16.39 7.86
CA ALA A 333 22.45 17.24 7.20
C ALA A 333 21.93 18.67 7.00
N LYS A 334 20.67 18.80 6.53
CA LYS A 334 20.01 20.09 6.35
C LYS A 334 19.86 20.84 7.68
N ALA A 335 19.41 20.15 8.73
CA ALA A 335 19.26 20.70 10.08
C ALA A 335 20.60 21.14 10.69
N SER A 336 21.71 20.49 10.34
CA SER A 336 23.05 20.83 10.82
C SER A 336 23.68 22.00 10.06
N SER A 337 23.23 22.28 8.85
CA SER A 337 23.79 23.32 7.96
C SER A 337 23.07 24.67 8.05
N MET A 338 21.92 24.74 8.70
CA MET A 338 21.04 25.90 8.79
C MET A 338 20.72 26.24 10.23
N ASP A 339 20.49 27.53 10.49
CA ASP A 339 19.80 27.89 11.72
C ASP A 339 18.34 27.41 11.68
N ARG A 340 17.72 27.36 12.84
CA ARG A 340 16.38 26.80 13.02
C ARG A 340 15.32 27.50 12.18
N GLN A 341 15.38 28.83 12.09
CA GLN A 341 14.37 29.61 11.35
C GLN A 341 14.47 29.33 9.85
N ASN A 342 15.66 29.23 9.32
CA ASN A 342 15.93 28.87 7.94
C ASN A 342 15.53 27.43 7.64
N LEU A 343 15.76 26.50 8.60
CA LEU A 343 15.32 25.11 8.48
C LEU A 343 13.79 25.05 8.37
N LEU A 344 13.07 25.67 9.31
CA LEU A 344 11.60 25.70 9.28
C LEU A 344 11.07 26.34 7.99
N SER A 345 11.65 27.45 7.57
CA SER A 345 11.29 28.10 6.30
C SER A 345 11.54 27.19 5.10
N SER A 346 12.64 26.45 5.09
CA SER A 346 12.98 25.52 3.99
C SER A 346 12.12 24.27 3.94
N LEU A 347 11.54 23.87 5.06
CA LEU A 347 10.57 22.80 5.15
C LEU A 347 9.15 23.31 4.82
N SER A 348 8.87 24.59 5.05
CA SER A 348 7.57 25.21 4.79
C SER A 348 7.43 25.78 3.38
N THR A 349 8.49 25.85 2.57
CA THR A 349 8.47 26.53 1.26
C THR A 349 7.53 25.87 0.24
N ASN A 350 7.14 24.63 0.46
CA ASN A 350 6.12 23.98 -0.35
C ASN A 350 4.68 24.27 0.13
N ASN A 351 4.50 24.83 1.34
CA ASN A 351 3.20 25.15 1.93
C ASN A 351 2.68 26.57 1.56
N LYS A 352 3.29 27.27 0.59
CA LYS A 352 2.86 28.63 0.23
C LYS A 352 1.51 28.74 -0.46
N SER A 353 0.75 27.66 -0.55
CA SER A 353 -0.65 27.79 -0.91
C SER A 353 -1.46 26.64 -0.35
N ILE A 354 -2.27 26.91 0.65
CA ILE A 354 -3.49 26.18 0.95
C ILE A 354 -4.27 25.93 -0.37
N ASP A 355 -4.19 26.85 -1.32
CA ASP A 355 -4.74 26.74 -2.66
C ASP A 355 -4.02 25.69 -3.55
N HIS A 356 -2.72 25.38 -3.36
CA HIS A 356 -2.02 24.36 -4.15
C HIS A 356 -2.28 22.93 -3.67
N ALA A 357 -2.53 22.72 -2.39
CA ALA A 357 -3.00 21.41 -1.90
C ALA A 357 -4.40 21.09 -2.48
N GLN A 358 -5.26 22.11 -2.58
CA GLN A 358 -6.56 22.00 -3.24
C GLN A 358 -6.43 21.79 -4.76
N THR A 359 -5.49 22.48 -5.43
CA THR A 359 -5.31 22.36 -6.88
C THR A 359 -4.73 21.01 -7.29
N ALA A 360 -3.79 20.44 -6.53
CA ALA A 360 -3.22 19.12 -6.83
C ALA A 360 -4.23 17.98 -6.71
N LEU A 361 -5.21 18.10 -5.81
CA LEU A 361 -6.29 17.11 -5.64
C LEU A 361 -7.43 17.28 -6.66
N THR A 362 -7.69 18.50 -7.12
CA THR A 362 -8.70 18.76 -8.15
C THR A 362 -8.23 18.41 -9.56
N ASP A 363 -6.93 18.47 -9.83
CA ASP A 363 -6.35 18.11 -11.13
C ASP A 363 -6.06 16.60 -11.28
N ARG A 364 -5.86 15.86 -10.20
CA ARG A 364 -5.91 14.39 -10.23
C ARG A 364 -7.36 13.93 -10.23
N GLN A 365 -7.94 13.92 -11.40
CA GLN A 365 -9.18 13.16 -11.67
C GLN A 365 -9.04 11.79 -11.03
N ALA A 366 -9.95 11.48 -10.10
CA ALA A 366 -10.02 10.22 -9.36
C ALA A 366 -9.49 9.04 -10.18
N ASN A 367 -8.43 8.45 -9.75
CA ASN A 367 -7.64 7.34 -10.30
C ASN A 367 -8.21 6.71 -11.61
N LEU A 368 -8.10 7.46 -12.72
CA LEU A 368 -8.67 7.06 -14.01
C LEU A 368 -8.11 5.73 -14.50
N ALA A 369 -6.87 5.37 -14.15
CA ALA A 369 -6.25 4.14 -14.62
C ALA A 369 -6.91 2.90 -13.99
N ALA A 370 -7.05 2.86 -12.66
CA ALA A 370 -7.74 1.77 -11.97
C ALA A 370 -9.23 1.71 -12.33
N GLN A 371 -9.88 2.88 -12.45
CA GLN A 371 -11.28 2.94 -12.84
C GLN A 371 -11.49 2.43 -14.28
N ARG A 372 -10.65 2.82 -15.24
CA ARG A 372 -10.69 2.33 -16.60
C ARG A 372 -10.46 0.82 -16.67
N PHE A 373 -9.47 0.34 -15.89
CA PHE A 373 -9.22 -1.09 -15.80
C PHE A 373 -10.45 -1.86 -15.29
N MET A 374 -11.02 -1.46 -14.15
CA MET A 374 -12.17 -2.16 -13.58
C MET A 374 -13.44 -2.02 -14.45
N SER A 375 -13.67 -0.86 -15.07
CA SER A 375 -14.79 -0.65 -15.99
C SER A 375 -14.66 -1.50 -17.25
N SER A 376 -13.46 -1.66 -17.80
CA SER A 376 -13.23 -2.46 -19.00
C SER A 376 -13.66 -3.91 -18.84
N ILE A 377 -13.57 -4.47 -17.64
CA ILE A 377 -14.00 -5.84 -17.35
C ILE A 377 -15.52 -5.99 -17.54
N ALA A 378 -16.28 -4.90 -17.30
CA ALA A 378 -17.71 -4.86 -17.51
C ALA A 378 -18.13 -4.92 -18.98
N ASP A 379 -17.32 -4.32 -19.84
CA ASP A 379 -17.68 -4.10 -21.25
C ASP A 379 -17.51 -5.37 -22.10
N TYR A 380 -16.88 -6.42 -21.53
CA TYR A 380 -16.60 -7.65 -22.27
C TYR A 380 -17.23 -8.89 -21.63
N ILE A 381 -17.73 -9.77 -22.46
CA ILE A 381 -18.32 -11.06 -22.06
C ILE A 381 -17.24 -12.13 -21.90
N SER A 382 -16.20 -12.10 -22.72
CA SER A 382 -15.12 -13.09 -22.70
C SER A 382 -13.75 -12.50 -22.32
N VAL A 383 -12.95 -13.27 -21.60
CA VAL A 383 -11.56 -12.93 -21.29
C VAL A 383 -10.71 -12.77 -22.55
N LYS A 384 -10.99 -13.57 -23.60
CA LYS A 384 -10.26 -13.52 -24.85
C LYS A 384 -10.41 -12.16 -25.54
N ASP A 385 -11.67 -11.71 -25.70
CA ASP A 385 -11.94 -10.45 -26.40
C ASP A 385 -11.44 -9.26 -25.57
N TRP A 386 -11.67 -9.28 -24.23
CA TRP A 386 -11.14 -8.30 -23.31
C TRP A 386 -9.61 -8.21 -23.37
N PHE A 387 -8.92 -9.36 -23.39
CA PHE A 387 -7.46 -9.40 -23.47
C PHE A 387 -6.95 -8.81 -24.79
N GLN A 388 -7.54 -9.21 -25.92
CA GLN A 388 -7.11 -8.80 -27.26
C GLN A 388 -7.42 -7.34 -27.56
N ASP A 389 -8.64 -6.90 -27.23
CA ASP A 389 -9.15 -5.62 -27.68
C ASP A 389 -8.90 -4.50 -26.65
N TRP A 390 -8.78 -4.84 -25.38
CA TRP A 390 -8.56 -3.85 -24.34
C TRP A 390 -7.19 -3.97 -23.64
N LEU A 391 -6.86 -5.11 -23.00
CA LEU A 391 -5.65 -5.18 -22.19
C LEU A 391 -4.39 -5.09 -23.03
N LEU A 392 -4.26 -5.90 -24.08
CA LEU A 392 -3.05 -5.97 -24.90
C LEU A 392 -2.65 -4.60 -25.51
N PRO A 393 -3.57 -3.75 -25.99
CA PRO A 393 -3.26 -2.40 -26.45
C PRO A 393 -2.76 -1.44 -25.35
N GLN A 394 -3.09 -1.72 -24.06
CA GLN A 394 -2.60 -0.89 -22.94
C GLN A 394 -1.18 -1.25 -22.52
N LEU A 395 -0.70 -2.44 -22.92
CA LEU A 395 0.63 -2.92 -22.56
C LEU A 395 1.65 -2.49 -23.63
N ASP A 396 2.85 -2.16 -23.16
CA ASP A 396 3.94 -1.70 -24.04
C ASP A 396 4.70 -2.88 -24.68
N LEU A 397 3.97 -3.94 -25.01
CA LEU A 397 4.52 -5.16 -25.59
C LEU A 397 4.89 -4.96 -27.05
N LYS A 398 6.17 -5.07 -27.38
CA LYS A 398 6.61 -5.08 -28.78
C LYS A 398 6.03 -6.32 -29.48
N PRO A 399 5.46 -6.19 -30.69
CA PRO A 399 4.99 -7.33 -31.44
C PRO A 399 6.14 -8.32 -31.62
N LYS A 400 5.90 -9.60 -31.34
CA LYS A 400 6.88 -10.66 -31.66
C LYS A 400 7.09 -10.62 -33.18
N LYS A 401 8.35 -10.34 -33.58
CA LYS A 401 8.76 -10.47 -34.97
C LYS A 401 8.66 -11.91 -35.44
#